data_1199628dc00781dd9f16fe67f0fdb7f1
#
_entry.id   1199628dc00781dd9f16fe67f0fdb7f1
#
_cell.length_a   1.000
_cell.length_b   1.000
_cell.length_c   1.000
_cell.angle_alpha   90.00
_cell.angle_beta   90.00
_cell.angle_gamma   90.00
#
_symmetry.space_group_name_H-M   'P 1'
#
loop_
_entity.id
_entity.type
_entity.pdbx_description
1 polymer ?
#
loop_
_entity_poly.entity_id
_entity_poly.type
_entity_poly.pdbx_seq_one_letter_code
_entity_poly.pdbx_strand_id
1 'polypeptide(L)'
;MSMLKKALERGLTPSNIISYLCLQIMRINGALWGSIRLRLKALALGVRVEPGVTAHGPVGLMRWPGSSICIGAGASLISSWRRATAATLYAPVRLRTFGPGASIEIGPGCQLSGTSITARSTAIRLGRQVMIGPNCVVVDSDFHAHWPPEARATEPGMEGDRPVNIGNYAWIGMNCLILKGVTIGEGAIIGAGSVVTRDVPPFCLAAGSPARVLRCLKPGETPPASAAQ
;
A
#
# COMPACT_ATOMS: atom_id res chain seq x y z
N MET A 1 3.68 -13.76 -27.64
CA MET A 1 4.48 -12.98 -28.61
C MET A 1 5.86 -12.75 -28.01
N SER A 2 6.97 -13.19 -28.64
CA SER A 2 8.31 -13.13 -28.07
C SER A 2 8.75 -11.65 -27.86
N MET A 3 9.53 -11.39 -26.80
CA MET A 3 10.08 -10.05 -26.51
C MET A 3 10.89 -9.47 -27.68
N LEU A 4 11.56 -10.35 -28.44
CA LEU A 4 12.32 -9.98 -29.64
C LEU A 4 11.42 -9.40 -30.75
N LYS A 5 10.23 -9.99 -30.96
CA LYS A 5 9.27 -9.50 -31.97
C LYS A 5 8.74 -8.11 -31.62
N LYS A 6 8.45 -7.85 -30.34
CA LYS A 6 8.06 -6.51 -29.87
C LYS A 6 9.19 -5.47 -29.98
N ALA A 7 10.43 -5.89 -29.82
CA ALA A 7 11.59 -5.03 -29.98
C ALA A 7 11.78 -4.62 -31.45
N LEU A 8 11.69 -5.58 -32.37
CA LEU A 8 11.81 -5.34 -33.82
C LEU A 8 10.67 -4.48 -34.36
N GLU A 9 9.42 -4.69 -33.91
CA GLU A 9 8.26 -3.88 -34.29
C GLU A 9 8.37 -2.43 -33.82
N ARG A 10 9.14 -2.16 -32.77
CA ARG A 10 9.42 -0.81 -32.25
C ARG A 10 10.66 -0.15 -32.84
N GLY A 11 11.33 -0.78 -33.81
CA GLY A 11 12.54 -0.24 -34.44
C GLY A 11 13.70 -0.02 -33.48
N LEU A 12 13.85 -0.88 -32.45
CA LEU A 12 14.87 -0.70 -31.43
C LEU A 12 16.27 -0.99 -31.98
N THR A 13 17.18 -0.06 -31.78
CA THR A 13 18.60 -0.24 -32.07
C THR A 13 19.24 -1.27 -31.13
N PRO A 14 20.40 -1.89 -31.48
CA PRO A 14 21.11 -2.80 -30.58
C PRO A 14 21.40 -2.18 -29.19
N SER A 15 21.74 -0.89 -29.13
CA SER A 15 21.96 -0.18 -27.87
C SER A 15 20.69 -0.12 -27.01
N ASN A 16 19.51 0.09 -27.60
CA ASN A 16 18.22 0.10 -26.89
C ASN A 16 17.87 -1.30 -26.36
N ILE A 17 18.21 -2.35 -27.08
CA ILE A 17 18.03 -3.74 -26.62
C ILE A 17 18.90 -4.04 -25.41
N ILE A 18 20.18 -3.64 -25.46
CA ILE A 18 21.12 -3.80 -24.33
C ILE A 18 20.58 -3.03 -23.11
N SER A 19 20.19 -1.76 -23.30
CA SER A 19 19.61 -0.94 -22.24
C SER A 19 18.38 -1.58 -21.61
N TYR A 20 17.48 -2.15 -22.43
CA TYR A 20 16.30 -2.84 -21.95
C TYR A 20 16.65 -4.11 -21.16
N LEU A 21 17.60 -4.91 -21.63
CA LEU A 21 18.08 -6.10 -20.93
C LEU A 21 18.70 -5.74 -19.58
N CYS A 22 19.56 -4.71 -19.54
CA CYS A 22 20.12 -4.21 -18.29
C CYS A 22 19.03 -3.80 -17.29
N LEU A 23 18.01 -3.06 -17.75
CA LEU A 23 16.87 -2.69 -16.89
C LEU A 23 16.11 -3.90 -16.36
N GLN A 24 15.90 -4.93 -17.18
CA GLN A 24 15.23 -6.16 -16.73
C GLN A 24 16.07 -6.92 -15.69
N ILE A 25 17.38 -7.06 -15.93
CA ILE A 25 18.30 -7.69 -14.97
C ILE A 25 18.28 -6.92 -13.64
N MET A 26 18.33 -5.60 -13.66
CA MET A 26 18.29 -4.77 -12.44
C MET A 26 16.95 -4.94 -11.69
N ARG A 27 15.82 -5.07 -12.41
CA ARG A 27 14.49 -5.30 -11.82
C ARG A 27 14.40 -6.69 -11.17
N ILE A 28 14.87 -7.74 -11.87
CA ILE A 28 14.87 -9.13 -11.38
C ILE A 28 15.77 -9.22 -10.15
N ASN A 29 16.99 -8.69 -10.19
CA ASN A 29 17.89 -8.68 -9.05
C ASN A 29 17.29 -7.91 -7.86
N GLY A 30 16.67 -6.77 -8.11
CA GLY A 30 15.99 -5.98 -7.07
C GLY A 30 14.84 -6.75 -6.40
N ALA A 31 14.06 -7.51 -7.17
CA ALA A 31 13.00 -8.35 -6.65
C ALA A 31 13.53 -9.56 -5.88
N LEU A 32 14.55 -10.24 -6.41
CA LEU A 32 15.15 -11.41 -5.77
C LEU A 32 15.75 -11.06 -4.41
N TRP A 33 16.68 -10.10 -4.38
CA TRP A 33 17.35 -9.69 -3.13
C TRP A 33 16.39 -9.02 -2.14
N GLY A 34 15.44 -8.23 -2.64
CA GLY A 34 14.39 -7.64 -1.81
C GLY A 34 13.54 -8.70 -1.13
N SER A 35 13.12 -9.72 -1.88
CA SER A 35 12.28 -10.81 -1.36
C SER A 35 13.03 -11.70 -0.37
N ILE A 36 14.30 -12.03 -0.64
CA ILE A 36 15.15 -12.78 0.31
C ILE A 36 15.29 -12.01 1.62
N ARG A 37 15.67 -10.73 1.57
CA ARG A 37 15.81 -9.88 2.75
C ARG A 37 14.50 -9.73 3.53
N LEU A 38 13.37 -9.59 2.83
CA LEU A 38 12.05 -9.55 3.44
C LEU A 38 11.79 -10.84 4.24
N ARG A 39 12.01 -12.02 3.65
CA ARG A 39 11.75 -13.32 4.29
C ARG A 39 12.63 -13.54 5.51
N LEU A 40 13.93 -13.24 5.41
CA LEU A 40 14.86 -13.36 6.54
C LEU A 40 14.44 -12.44 7.70
N LYS A 41 14.11 -11.19 7.39
CA LYS A 41 13.65 -10.23 8.41
C LYS A 41 12.29 -10.64 9.00
N ALA A 42 11.38 -11.13 8.18
CA ALA A 42 10.08 -11.62 8.61
C ALA A 42 10.20 -12.81 9.56
N LEU A 43 11.08 -13.78 9.24
CA LEU A 43 11.37 -14.92 10.11
C LEU A 43 11.90 -14.46 11.46
N ALA A 44 12.88 -13.56 11.47
CA ALA A 44 13.47 -13.03 12.70
C ALA A 44 12.46 -12.25 13.58
N LEU A 45 11.48 -11.59 12.96
CA LEU A 45 10.46 -10.80 13.65
C LEU A 45 9.14 -11.55 13.90
N GLY A 46 9.00 -12.80 13.45
CA GLY A 46 7.75 -13.56 13.55
C GLY A 46 6.61 -12.97 12.70
N VAL A 47 6.94 -12.36 11.56
CA VAL A 47 5.99 -11.83 10.58
C VAL A 47 5.64 -12.96 9.60
N ARG A 48 4.34 -13.16 9.34
CA ARG A 48 3.88 -14.17 8.37
C ARG A 48 3.94 -13.61 6.96
N VAL A 49 4.67 -14.29 6.08
CA VAL A 49 4.81 -13.97 4.65
C VAL A 49 4.42 -15.19 3.82
N GLU A 50 3.29 -15.08 3.15
CA GLU A 50 2.72 -16.17 2.36
C GLU A 50 3.49 -16.40 1.04
N PRO A 51 3.25 -17.52 0.33
CA PRO A 51 3.90 -17.83 -0.94
C PRO A 51 3.67 -16.73 -2.01
N GLY A 52 4.64 -16.60 -2.94
CA GLY A 52 4.53 -15.67 -4.08
C GLY A 52 4.71 -14.18 -3.72
N VAL A 53 4.88 -13.83 -2.45
CA VAL A 53 5.17 -12.43 -2.07
C VAL A 53 6.50 -11.98 -2.66
N THR A 54 6.50 -10.81 -3.31
CA THR A 54 7.67 -10.18 -3.90
C THR A 54 7.96 -8.82 -3.27
N ALA A 55 9.23 -8.52 -3.03
CA ALA A 55 9.67 -7.21 -2.57
C ALA A 55 10.67 -6.61 -3.55
N HIS A 56 10.34 -5.45 -4.10
CA HIS A 56 11.22 -4.70 -4.99
C HIS A 56 11.95 -3.63 -4.20
N GLY A 57 13.08 -4.01 -3.60
CA GLY A 57 13.86 -3.16 -2.69
C GLY A 57 13.60 -3.45 -1.21
N PRO A 58 14.13 -2.61 -0.29
CA PRO A 58 14.02 -2.83 1.14
C PRO A 58 12.60 -2.64 1.66
N VAL A 59 12.18 -3.47 2.64
CA VAL A 59 10.90 -3.31 3.35
C VAL A 59 11.19 -3.06 4.82
N GLY A 60 10.58 -2.01 5.37
CA GLY A 60 10.61 -1.70 6.79
C GLY A 60 9.59 -2.56 7.54
N LEU A 61 10.05 -3.50 8.35
CA LEU A 61 9.21 -4.27 9.26
C LEU A 61 9.56 -3.92 10.70
N MET A 62 8.54 -3.65 11.51
CA MET A 62 8.65 -3.50 12.95
C MET A 62 7.39 -4.11 13.58
N ARG A 63 7.56 -5.23 14.28
CA ARG A 63 6.48 -5.92 14.96
C ARG A 63 6.66 -5.83 16.46
N TRP A 64 5.70 -5.21 17.15
CA TRP A 64 5.68 -5.16 18.60
C TRP A 64 5.39 -6.55 19.20
N PRO A 65 5.96 -6.93 20.35
CA PRO A 65 5.58 -8.16 21.05
C PRO A 65 4.07 -8.24 21.31
N GLY A 66 3.46 -9.41 21.02
CA GLY A 66 2.01 -9.61 21.15
C GLY A 66 1.16 -9.06 19.98
N SER A 67 1.77 -8.42 18.99
CA SER A 67 1.09 -7.98 17.75
C SER A 67 1.29 -8.96 16.61
N SER A 68 0.61 -8.72 15.47
CA SER A 68 0.75 -9.55 14.28
C SER A 68 0.88 -8.73 13.00
N ILE A 69 1.68 -9.23 12.05
CA ILE A 69 1.75 -8.76 10.68
C ILE A 69 1.68 -9.97 9.75
N CYS A 70 0.73 -9.95 8.82
CA CYS A 70 0.56 -10.97 7.80
C CYS A 70 0.57 -10.35 6.41
N ILE A 71 1.37 -10.92 5.50
CA ILE A 71 1.45 -10.50 4.10
C ILE A 71 0.96 -11.65 3.23
N GLY A 72 -0.21 -11.48 2.62
CA GLY A 72 -0.92 -12.49 1.85
C GLY A 72 -0.24 -12.87 0.54
N ALA A 73 -0.59 -14.04 0.05
CA ALA A 73 0.00 -14.66 -1.12
C ALA A 73 0.02 -13.75 -2.36
N GLY A 74 1.14 -13.74 -3.09
CA GLY A 74 1.28 -12.98 -4.32
C GLY A 74 1.32 -11.45 -4.16
N ALA A 75 1.36 -10.92 -2.93
CA ALA A 75 1.47 -9.48 -2.71
C ALA A 75 2.82 -8.92 -3.22
N SER A 76 2.79 -7.70 -3.72
CA SER A 76 3.97 -6.99 -4.26
C SER A 76 4.25 -5.72 -3.46
N LEU A 77 5.43 -5.66 -2.84
CA LEU A 77 5.88 -4.52 -2.04
C LEU A 77 6.96 -3.74 -2.79
N ILE A 78 6.60 -2.55 -3.30
CA ILE A 78 7.45 -1.75 -4.17
C ILE A 78 8.11 -0.64 -3.37
N SER A 79 9.39 -0.80 -3.08
CA SER A 79 10.24 0.15 -2.33
C SER A 79 11.38 0.70 -3.16
N SER A 80 11.40 0.41 -4.45
CA SER A 80 12.46 0.85 -5.38
C SER A 80 11.87 1.75 -6.46
N TRP A 81 12.46 2.93 -6.65
CA TRP A 81 12.10 3.87 -7.72
C TRP A 81 12.20 3.24 -9.12
N ARG A 82 13.08 2.25 -9.30
CA ARG A 82 13.23 1.50 -10.57
C ARG A 82 11.98 0.71 -10.96
N ARG A 83 11.10 0.44 -10.01
CA ARG A 83 9.85 -0.30 -10.23
C ARG A 83 8.62 0.60 -10.12
N ALA A 84 8.71 1.70 -9.38
CA ALA A 84 7.65 2.68 -9.28
C ALA A 84 7.48 3.41 -10.62
N THR A 85 6.26 3.56 -11.09
CA THR A 85 5.95 4.10 -12.41
C THR A 85 5.32 5.49 -12.36
N ALA A 86 4.59 5.80 -11.28
CA ALA A 86 3.78 7.02 -11.21
C ALA A 86 4.45 8.18 -10.48
N ALA A 87 5.35 7.92 -9.51
CA ALA A 87 5.99 8.96 -8.72
C ALA A 87 7.30 8.47 -8.11
N THR A 88 8.13 9.41 -7.68
CA THR A 88 9.28 9.14 -6.81
C THR A 88 8.80 8.58 -5.47
N LEU A 89 9.46 7.55 -4.98
CA LEU A 89 9.20 7.01 -3.64
C LEU A 89 10.03 7.78 -2.62
N TYR A 90 9.36 8.39 -1.63
CA TYR A 90 10.03 9.11 -0.53
C TYR A 90 10.58 8.17 0.53
N ALA A 91 9.97 6.99 0.66
CA ALA A 91 10.36 5.98 1.63
C ALA A 91 10.04 4.58 1.11
N PRO A 92 10.70 3.54 1.65
CA PRO A 92 10.31 2.16 1.38
C PRO A 92 8.92 1.86 1.95
N VAL A 93 8.31 0.75 1.51
CA VAL A 93 7.14 0.19 2.19
C VAL A 93 7.50 -0.09 3.64
N ARG A 94 6.65 0.36 4.57
CA ARG A 94 6.80 0.18 6.02
C ARG A 94 5.54 -0.43 6.60
N LEU A 95 5.70 -1.53 7.33
CA LEU A 95 4.62 -2.17 8.10
C LEU A 95 5.05 -2.17 9.55
N ARG A 96 4.33 -1.47 10.41
CA ARG A 96 4.71 -1.29 11.80
C ARG A 96 3.52 -1.47 12.75
N THR A 97 3.75 -2.19 13.84
CA THR A 97 2.83 -2.29 14.96
C THR A 97 3.50 -1.74 16.23
N PHE A 98 2.74 -1.10 17.11
CA PHE A 98 3.27 -0.40 18.29
C PHE A 98 2.70 -0.88 19.63
N GLY A 99 1.75 -1.82 19.63
CA GLY A 99 1.17 -2.33 20.87
C GLY A 99 0.74 -3.79 20.75
N PRO A 100 0.57 -4.48 21.89
CA PRO A 100 -0.02 -5.81 21.91
C PRO A 100 -1.45 -5.75 21.36
N GLY A 101 -1.85 -6.75 20.58
CA GLY A 101 -3.17 -6.79 19.94
C GLY A 101 -3.27 -5.99 18.63
N ALA A 102 -2.33 -5.10 18.31
CA ALA A 102 -2.29 -4.44 17.00
C ALA A 102 -2.06 -5.46 15.88
N SER A 103 -2.74 -5.30 14.76
CA SER A 103 -2.55 -6.20 13.62
C SER A 103 -2.52 -5.47 12.28
N ILE A 104 -1.71 -5.98 11.36
CA ILE A 104 -1.70 -5.59 9.96
C ILE A 104 -1.90 -6.83 9.10
N GLU A 105 -2.95 -6.83 8.32
CA GLU A 105 -3.32 -7.92 7.42
C GLU A 105 -3.36 -7.41 5.99
N ILE A 106 -2.38 -7.82 5.19
CA ILE A 106 -2.34 -7.54 3.75
C ILE A 106 -2.93 -8.73 3.02
N GLY A 107 -4.05 -8.55 2.33
CA GLY A 107 -4.71 -9.59 1.56
C GLY A 107 -3.91 -10.07 0.35
N PRO A 108 -4.31 -11.19 -0.27
CA PRO A 108 -3.59 -11.76 -1.40
C PRO A 108 -3.63 -10.84 -2.62
N GLY A 109 -2.54 -10.82 -3.39
CA GLY A 109 -2.41 -10.06 -4.63
C GLY A 109 -2.33 -8.54 -4.46
N CYS A 110 -2.24 -8.01 -3.24
CA CYS A 110 -2.11 -6.58 -2.99
C CYS A 110 -0.82 -6.00 -3.57
N GLN A 111 -0.87 -4.74 -4.00
CA GLN A 111 0.29 -4.00 -4.49
C GLN A 111 0.44 -2.70 -3.70
N LEU A 112 1.58 -2.54 -3.03
CA LEU A 112 1.89 -1.37 -2.22
C LEU A 112 3.17 -0.71 -2.73
N SER A 113 3.14 0.61 -2.97
CA SER A 113 4.29 1.38 -3.45
C SER A 113 4.67 2.45 -2.44
N GLY A 114 5.85 2.32 -1.79
CA GLY A 114 6.32 3.30 -0.80
C GLY A 114 5.31 3.62 0.31
N THR A 115 4.42 2.69 0.59
CA THR A 115 3.28 2.86 1.51
C THR A 115 3.72 2.62 2.95
N SER A 116 3.32 3.50 3.87
CA SER A 116 3.49 3.32 5.30
C SER A 116 2.17 2.89 5.95
N ILE A 117 2.15 1.71 6.57
CA ILE A 117 1.01 1.20 7.34
C ILE A 117 1.46 1.09 8.79
N THR A 118 0.77 1.79 9.69
CA THR A 118 1.10 1.80 11.11
C THR A 118 -0.14 1.52 11.94
N ALA A 119 -0.16 0.36 12.59
CA ALA A 119 -1.18 -0.02 13.56
C ALA A 119 -0.63 0.14 14.98
N ARG A 120 -1.26 1.01 15.78
CA ARG A 120 -0.84 1.22 17.15
C ARG A 120 -1.45 0.21 18.10
N SER A 121 -2.76 0.06 18.09
CA SER A 121 -3.47 -0.80 19.03
C SER A 121 -4.62 -1.60 18.44
N THR A 122 -5.00 -1.31 17.19
CA THR A 122 -6.12 -1.97 16.53
C THR A 122 -5.69 -2.68 15.24
N ALA A 123 -6.63 -3.01 14.38
CA ALA A 123 -6.36 -3.74 13.15
C ALA A 123 -6.41 -2.83 11.92
N ILE A 124 -5.44 -3.00 11.03
CA ILE A 124 -5.50 -2.46 9.67
C ILE A 124 -5.56 -3.63 8.69
N ARG A 125 -6.67 -3.74 7.95
CA ARG A 125 -6.94 -4.85 7.04
C ARG A 125 -7.09 -4.37 5.62
N LEU A 126 -6.35 -4.98 4.71
CA LEU A 126 -6.50 -4.85 3.27
C LEU A 126 -7.09 -6.15 2.71
N GLY A 127 -8.17 -6.06 1.96
CA GLY A 127 -8.75 -7.18 1.22
C GLY A 127 -7.83 -7.69 0.10
N ARG A 128 -8.33 -8.58 -0.73
CA ARG A 128 -7.57 -9.10 -1.88
C ARG A 128 -7.41 -8.05 -2.97
N GLN A 129 -6.27 -8.10 -3.67
CA GLN A 129 -5.96 -7.29 -4.87
C GLN A 129 -6.16 -5.77 -4.68
N VAL A 130 -5.94 -5.28 -3.47
CA VAL A 130 -5.90 -3.84 -3.19
C VAL A 130 -4.65 -3.24 -3.81
N MET A 131 -4.81 -2.12 -4.51
CA MET A 131 -3.71 -1.37 -5.08
C MET A 131 -3.55 -0.04 -4.34
N ILE A 132 -2.35 0.18 -3.76
CA ILE A 132 -2.02 1.44 -3.09
C ILE A 132 -0.87 2.11 -3.84
N GLY A 133 -1.16 3.28 -4.37
CA GLY A 133 -0.22 4.12 -5.09
C GLY A 133 0.94 4.63 -4.23
N PRO A 134 1.93 5.30 -4.85
CA PRO A 134 3.12 5.79 -4.16
C PRO A 134 2.82 6.69 -2.96
N ASN A 135 3.63 6.50 -1.89
CA ASN A 135 3.74 7.40 -0.75
C ASN A 135 2.45 7.59 0.07
N CYS A 136 1.58 6.59 0.09
CA CYS A 136 0.38 6.61 0.92
C CYS A 136 0.69 6.26 2.38
N VAL A 137 -0.13 6.77 3.28
CA VAL A 137 -0.06 6.49 4.71
C VAL A 137 -1.41 5.96 5.20
N VAL A 138 -1.40 4.88 5.98
CA VAL A 138 -2.58 4.29 6.61
C VAL A 138 -2.30 4.16 8.10
N VAL A 139 -3.16 4.74 8.93
CA VAL A 139 -2.99 4.76 10.39
C VAL A 139 -4.30 4.47 11.11
N ASP A 140 -4.22 3.77 12.23
CA ASP A 140 -5.35 3.45 13.11
C ASP A 140 -5.47 4.39 14.31
N SER A 141 -4.61 5.41 14.40
CA SER A 141 -4.40 6.21 15.61
C SER A 141 -4.00 7.64 15.30
N ASP A 142 -4.25 8.54 16.25
CA ASP A 142 -3.69 9.90 16.29
C ASP A 142 -2.36 9.94 17.06
N PHE A 143 -1.97 8.84 17.73
CA PHE A 143 -0.73 8.67 18.50
C PHE A 143 -0.59 9.49 19.78
N HIS A 144 -1.44 10.48 20.02
CA HIS A 144 -1.42 11.36 21.18
C HIS A 144 -2.83 11.62 21.69
N ALA A 145 -2.96 11.90 22.98
CA ALA A 145 -4.21 12.37 23.57
C ALA A 145 -4.62 13.72 22.96
N HIS A 146 -5.91 13.87 22.67
CA HIS A 146 -6.43 15.13 22.13
C HIS A 146 -6.57 16.18 23.22
N TRP A 147 -6.95 15.76 24.41
CA TRP A 147 -7.26 16.62 25.53
C TRP A 147 -6.88 15.92 26.86
N PRO A 148 -6.44 16.66 27.90
CA PRO A 148 -6.06 18.09 27.82
C PRO A 148 -4.73 18.26 27.03
N PRO A 149 -4.38 19.49 26.58
CA PRO A 149 -3.19 19.74 25.76
C PRO A 149 -1.88 19.26 26.41
N GLU A 150 -1.79 19.34 27.72
CA GLU A 150 -0.61 18.96 28.52
C GLU A 150 -0.38 17.45 28.47
N ALA A 151 -1.43 16.66 28.29
CA ALA A 151 -1.34 15.20 28.22
C ALA A 151 -0.73 14.70 26.89
N ARG A 152 -0.64 15.53 25.86
CA ARG A 152 -0.17 15.11 24.53
C ARG A 152 1.24 14.50 24.52
N ALA A 153 2.11 14.96 25.38
CA ALA A 153 3.48 14.46 25.45
C ALA A 153 3.61 13.16 26.26
N THR A 154 2.69 12.89 27.15
CA THR A 154 2.78 11.80 28.15
C THR A 154 1.74 10.71 27.92
N GLU A 155 0.58 11.04 27.37
CA GLU A 155 -0.51 10.10 27.19
C GLU A 155 -0.70 9.74 25.71
N PRO A 156 -0.72 8.44 25.39
CA PRO A 156 -0.82 7.99 24.01
C PRO A 156 -2.22 8.18 23.39
N GLY A 157 -3.28 8.41 24.16
CA GLY A 157 -4.66 8.58 23.65
C GLY A 157 -5.19 7.34 22.93
N MET A 158 -4.94 6.15 23.46
CA MET A 158 -5.28 4.88 22.80
C MET A 158 -6.79 4.63 22.68
N GLU A 159 -7.59 5.25 23.55
CA GLU A 159 -9.07 5.20 23.54
C GLU A 159 -9.67 5.75 22.24
N GLY A 160 -8.91 6.58 21.55
CA GLY A 160 -9.25 7.14 20.25
C GLY A 160 -8.91 6.26 19.05
N ASP A 161 -8.20 5.16 19.23
CA ASP A 161 -7.79 4.28 18.13
C ASP A 161 -8.97 3.54 17.53
N ARG A 162 -9.01 3.42 16.20
CA ARG A 162 -10.09 2.74 15.47
C ARG A 162 -9.50 1.95 14.30
N PRO A 163 -10.02 0.76 14.01
CA PRO A 163 -9.53 -0.08 12.93
C PRO A 163 -9.75 0.59 11.56
N VAL A 164 -8.89 0.22 10.61
CA VAL A 164 -9.05 0.62 9.20
C VAL A 164 -9.28 -0.63 8.36
N ASN A 165 -10.31 -0.59 7.50
CA ASN A 165 -10.62 -1.68 6.60
C ASN A 165 -10.64 -1.17 5.17
N ILE A 166 -9.88 -1.81 4.28
CA ILE A 166 -9.86 -1.52 2.86
C ILE A 166 -10.35 -2.76 2.11
N GLY A 167 -11.50 -2.64 1.46
CA GLY A 167 -12.20 -3.72 0.78
C GLY A 167 -11.44 -4.27 -0.43
N ASN A 168 -11.88 -5.42 -0.92
CA ASN A 168 -11.27 -6.07 -2.07
C ASN A 168 -11.24 -5.14 -3.29
N TYR A 169 -10.20 -5.25 -4.12
CA TYR A 169 -10.05 -4.49 -5.38
C TYR A 169 -10.08 -2.96 -5.23
N ALA A 170 -10.03 -2.42 -4.02
CA ALA A 170 -9.93 -0.97 -3.83
C ALA A 170 -8.64 -0.43 -4.45
N TRP A 171 -8.73 0.74 -5.08
CA TRP A 171 -7.59 1.43 -5.66
C TRP A 171 -7.39 2.78 -4.97
N ILE A 172 -6.27 2.93 -4.31
CA ILE A 172 -5.86 4.16 -3.62
C ILE A 172 -4.82 4.86 -4.50
N GLY A 173 -5.12 6.08 -4.92
CA GLY A 173 -4.20 6.93 -5.65
C GLY A 173 -2.94 7.26 -4.85
N MET A 174 -1.95 7.90 -5.47
CA MET A 174 -0.71 8.29 -4.78
C MET A 174 -0.93 9.41 -3.77
N ASN A 175 -0.02 9.50 -2.77
CA ASN A 175 0.00 10.54 -1.74
C ASN A 175 -1.30 10.65 -0.92
N CYS A 176 -2.02 9.55 -0.73
CA CYS A 176 -3.23 9.53 0.08
C CYS A 176 -2.92 9.27 1.55
N LEU A 177 -3.72 9.86 2.43
CA LEU A 177 -3.71 9.63 3.86
C LEU A 177 -5.05 8.98 4.26
N ILE A 178 -5.01 7.75 4.78
CA ILE A 178 -6.17 7.02 5.28
C ILE A 178 -6.12 7.04 6.80
N LEU A 179 -7.10 7.68 7.42
CA LEU A 179 -7.13 7.86 8.87
C LEU A 179 -7.89 6.74 9.57
N LYS A 180 -7.71 6.69 10.87
CA LYS A 180 -8.35 5.75 11.79
C LYS A 180 -9.87 5.70 11.62
N GLY A 181 -10.43 4.52 11.81
CA GLY A 181 -11.87 4.26 11.78
C GLY A 181 -12.49 4.20 10.39
N VAL A 182 -11.69 4.37 9.32
CA VAL A 182 -12.21 4.42 7.96
C VAL A 182 -12.41 3.01 7.39
N THR A 183 -13.56 2.79 6.77
CA THR A 183 -13.84 1.66 5.90
C THR A 183 -13.91 2.14 4.44
N ILE A 184 -13.02 1.64 3.59
CA ILE A 184 -13.08 1.82 2.14
C ILE A 184 -13.71 0.56 1.54
N GLY A 185 -14.85 0.71 0.87
CA GLY A 185 -15.62 -0.39 0.32
C GLY A 185 -14.92 -1.10 -0.84
N GLU A 186 -15.43 -2.29 -1.18
CA GLU A 186 -14.94 -3.10 -2.31
C GLU A 186 -14.96 -2.30 -3.61
N GLY A 187 -13.91 -2.37 -4.42
CA GLY A 187 -13.82 -1.71 -5.70
C GLY A 187 -13.86 -0.17 -5.65
N ALA A 188 -13.82 0.43 -4.45
CA ALA A 188 -13.77 1.89 -4.33
C ALA A 188 -12.45 2.45 -4.85
N ILE A 189 -12.50 3.67 -5.36
CA ILE A 189 -11.35 4.40 -5.90
C ILE A 189 -11.15 5.67 -5.07
N ILE A 190 -9.92 5.86 -4.58
CA ILE A 190 -9.53 7.09 -3.89
C ILE A 190 -8.59 7.88 -4.81
N GLY A 191 -9.01 9.09 -5.17
CA GLY A 191 -8.20 10.00 -6.00
C GLY A 191 -6.89 10.38 -5.32
N ALA A 192 -5.85 10.64 -6.11
CA ALA A 192 -4.53 11.02 -5.60
C ALA A 192 -4.58 12.26 -4.70
N GLY A 193 -3.70 12.33 -3.68
CA GLY A 193 -3.61 13.45 -2.75
C GLY A 193 -4.77 13.58 -1.77
N SER A 194 -5.62 12.56 -1.64
CA SER A 194 -6.79 12.63 -0.78
C SER A 194 -6.49 12.34 0.68
N VAL A 195 -7.22 12.99 1.58
CA VAL A 195 -7.26 12.70 3.03
C VAL A 195 -8.60 12.06 3.36
N VAL A 196 -8.61 10.74 3.56
CA VAL A 196 -9.83 9.98 3.83
C VAL A 196 -10.08 9.94 5.34
N THR A 197 -11.15 10.62 5.76
CA THR A 197 -11.55 10.78 7.16
C THR A 197 -12.90 10.15 7.49
N ARG A 198 -13.58 9.56 6.49
CA ARG A 198 -14.90 8.93 6.60
C ARG A 198 -14.97 7.75 5.66
N ASP A 199 -15.91 6.87 5.91
CA ASP A 199 -16.16 5.70 5.07
C ASP A 199 -16.46 6.08 3.62
N VAL A 200 -15.97 5.24 2.71
CA VAL A 200 -16.24 5.33 1.28
C VAL A 200 -17.02 4.09 0.85
N PRO A 201 -18.23 4.22 0.32
CA PRO A 201 -19.04 3.07 -0.09
C PRO A 201 -18.37 2.25 -1.20
N PRO A 202 -18.77 0.97 -1.36
CA PRO A 202 -18.27 0.13 -2.44
C PRO A 202 -18.52 0.77 -3.83
N PHE A 203 -17.57 0.53 -4.75
CA PHE A 203 -17.63 0.97 -6.15
C PHE A 203 -17.80 2.49 -6.34
N CYS A 204 -17.46 3.29 -5.32
CA CYS A 204 -17.51 4.73 -5.39
C CYS A 204 -16.12 5.35 -5.60
N LEU A 205 -16.08 6.44 -6.34
CA LEU A 205 -14.94 7.34 -6.45
C LEU A 205 -15.05 8.43 -5.39
N ALA A 206 -14.02 8.56 -4.55
CA ALA A 206 -13.90 9.65 -3.59
C ALA A 206 -12.57 10.38 -3.77
N ALA A 207 -12.54 11.69 -3.60
CA ALA A 207 -11.32 12.47 -3.69
C ALA A 207 -11.39 13.75 -2.83
N GLY A 208 -10.22 14.37 -2.62
CA GLY A 208 -10.07 15.65 -1.93
C GLY A 208 -9.56 15.56 -0.50
N SER A 209 -9.40 16.71 0.16
CA SER A 209 -8.96 16.84 1.55
C SER A 209 -9.90 17.81 2.30
N PRO A 210 -10.82 17.29 3.13
CA PRO A 210 -11.15 15.87 3.32
C PRO A 210 -11.82 15.24 2.08
N ALA A 211 -11.61 13.94 1.86
CA ALA A 211 -12.19 13.22 0.74
C ALA A 211 -13.73 13.20 0.80
N ARG A 212 -14.36 13.36 -0.37
CA ARG A 212 -15.82 13.26 -0.54
C ARG A 212 -16.12 12.31 -1.67
N VAL A 213 -17.20 11.57 -1.54
CA VAL A 213 -17.73 10.74 -2.63
C VAL A 213 -18.15 11.66 -3.77
N LEU A 214 -17.55 11.47 -4.94
CA LEU A 214 -17.85 12.25 -6.15
C LEU A 214 -18.91 11.55 -6.99
N ARG A 215 -18.81 10.22 -7.08
CA ARG A 215 -19.81 9.38 -7.78
C ARG A 215 -19.64 7.92 -7.36
N CYS A 216 -20.70 7.12 -7.56
CA CYS A 216 -20.64 5.67 -7.44
C CYS A 216 -20.92 5.04 -8.80
N LEU A 217 -20.19 3.97 -9.12
CA LEU A 217 -20.36 3.18 -10.34
C LEU A 217 -21.43 2.12 -10.09
N LYS A 218 -22.31 1.92 -11.03
CA LYS A 218 -23.24 0.78 -11.00
C LYS A 218 -22.55 -0.48 -11.51
N PRO A 219 -22.88 -1.67 -11.01
CA PRO A 219 -22.37 -2.91 -11.58
C PRO A 219 -22.63 -2.96 -13.11
N GLY A 220 -21.57 -3.19 -13.89
CA GLY A 220 -21.63 -3.20 -15.35
C GLY A 220 -21.48 -1.84 -16.03
N GLU A 221 -21.39 -0.75 -15.30
CA GLU A 221 -21.12 0.58 -15.84
C GLU A 221 -19.64 0.75 -16.17
N THR A 222 -19.32 1.05 -17.42
CA THR A 222 -17.97 1.43 -17.81
C THR A 222 -17.79 2.93 -17.51
N PRO A 223 -16.76 3.35 -16.74
CA PRO A 223 -16.55 4.77 -16.49
C PRO A 223 -16.37 5.53 -17.81
N PRO A 224 -17.01 6.70 -17.99
CA PRO A 224 -16.77 7.50 -19.18
C PRO A 224 -15.30 7.92 -19.27
N ALA A 225 -14.73 7.88 -20.47
CA ALA A 225 -13.31 8.17 -20.72
C ALA A 225 -12.87 9.57 -20.23
N SER A 226 -13.80 10.50 -20.03
CA SER A 226 -13.56 11.87 -19.55
C SER A 226 -13.45 12.01 -18.02
N ALA A 227 -13.62 10.95 -17.26
CA ALA A 227 -13.64 11.01 -15.79
C ALA A 227 -12.26 10.83 -15.13
N ALA A 228 -11.19 10.82 -15.91
CA ALA A 228 -9.80 10.68 -15.46
C ALA A 228 -9.04 12.02 -15.38
N GLN A 229 -9.74 13.16 -15.49
CA GLN A 229 -9.14 14.49 -15.30
C GLN A 229 -9.46 15.06 -13.94
#